data_193a0bdb2845b938d1a88fd8cfb0338d
#
_entry.id   193a0bdb2845b938d1a88fd8cfb0338d
#
_cell.length_a   1.000
_cell.length_b   1.000
_cell.length_c   1.000
_cell.angle_alpha   90.00
_cell.angle_beta   90.00
_cell.angle_gamma   90.00
#
_symmetry.space_group_name_H-M   'P 1'
#
loop_
_entity.id
_entity.type
_entity.pdbx_description
1 polymer ?
#
loop_
_entity_poly.entity_id
_entity_poly.type
_entity_poly.pdbx_seq_one_letter_code
_entity_poly.pdbx_strand_id
1 'polypeptide(L)'
;GNPDGGWYDETPPRVVGASPTEKATGVKTRKLHIRFNEFIKIENATENVVVSPPQLETPDIKAGGKSIDIELKDSLKANTTYTVDFSDAITDNNEGNPLGNYTYSFSTGEHIDTMEVSGWVLAAENLEPVKGILVGLYANLADSAFRTQPMLRVAKTDGRGHFVIRGIAPGKYRVYALQDVDGDYHLTQKGEEMAFNREIIVPSSKPDVRQDTLWRDSLRIDSISRVSYTHFLPDNITLRAFT
;
A
#
# COMPACT_ATOMS: atom_id res chain seq x y z
N GLY A 1 -36.25 -12.97 29.46
CA GLY A 1 -35.33 -13.76 28.69
C GLY A 1 -34.21 -12.88 28.18
N ASN A 2 -32.97 -13.16 28.51
CA ASN A 2 -31.84 -12.54 27.86
C ASN A 2 -31.90 -12.89 26.38
N PRO A 3 -31.73 -11.95 25.47
CA PRO A 3 -31.50 -12.30 24.09
C PRO A 3 -30.22 -13.13 24.05
N ASP A 4 -30.33 -14.35 23.65
CA ASP A 4 -29.14 -15.17 23.35
C ASP A 4 -28.34 -14.40 22.31
N GLY A 5 -27.10 -14.05 22.65
CA GLY A 5 -26.22 -13.36 21.76
C GLY A 5 -26.10 -14.16 20.47
N GLY A 6 -26.45 -13.53 19.35
CA GLY A 6 -26.23 -14.12 18.04
C GLY A 6 -24.78 -14.53 17.89
N TRP A 7 -24.52 -15.46 17.00
CA TRP A 7 -23.17 -15.87 16.63
C TRP A 7 -22.33 -14.65 16.28
N TYR A 8 -21.15 -14.56 16.86
CA TYR A 8 -20.18 -13.54 16.50
C TYR A 8 -19.87 -13.69 15.01
N ASP A 9 -20.11 -12.65 14.24
CA ASP A 9 -19.73 -12.64 12.83
C ASP A 9 -18.24 -12.36 12.73
N GLU A 10 -17.47 -13.39 12.39
CA GLU A 10 -16.03 -13.29 12.15
C GLU A 10 -15.69 -13.05 10.69
N THR A 11 -16.70 -12.87 9.84
CA THR A 11 -16.52 -12.67 8.41
C THR A 11 -16.05 -11.23 8.14
N PRO A 12 -14.90 -11.02 7.48
CA PRO A 12 -14.46 -9.67 7.14
C PRO A 12 -15.36 -9.05 6.07
N PRO A 13 -15.41 -7.72 5.99
CA PRO A 13 -16.08 -7.03 4.91
C PRO A 13 -15.45 -7.39 3.56
N ARG A 14 -16.21 -7.27 2.49
CA ARG A 14 -15.78 -7.59 1.15
C ARG A 14 -16.15 -6.47 0.18
N VAL A 15 -15.22 -6.15 -0.73
CA VAL A 15 -15.47 -5.21 -1.83
C VAL A 15 -16.44 -5.87 -2.82
N VAL A 16 -17.53 -5.17 -3.15
CA VAL A 16 -18.56 -5.64 -4.10
C VAL A 16 -18.57 -4.84 -5.40
N GLY A 17 -17.91 -3.71 -5.46
CA GLY A 17 -17.78 -2.91 -6.67
C GLY A 17 -17.08 -1.60 -6.43
N ALA A 18 -16.71 -0.93 -7.50
CA ALA A 18 -16.08 0.38 -7.47
C ALA A 18 -16.40 1.17 -8.75
N SER A 19 -16.34 2.49 -8.65
CA SER A 19 -16.46 3.41 -9.77
C SER A 19 -15.39 4.50 -9.66
N PRO A 20 -14.44 4.60 -10.60
CA PRO A 20 -14.17 3.65 -11.69
C PRO A 20 -13.95 2.23 -11.19
N THR A 21 -14.21 1.23 -12.03
CA THR A 21 -13.94 -0.17 -11.66
C THR A 21 -12.47 -0.38 -11.35
N GLU A 22 -12.16 -1.35 -10.50
CA GLU A 22 -10.78 -1.69 -10.19
C GLU A 22 -9.99 -2.00 -11.46
N LYS A 23 -8.77 -1.48 -11.51
CA LYS A 23 -7.87 -1.61 -12.66
C LYS A 23 -8.39 -0.99 -13.97
N ALA A 24 -9.34 -0.05 -13.87
CA ALA A 24 -9.81 0.71 -15.03
C ALA A 24 -8.68 1.51 -15.66
N THR A 25 -8.72 1.64 -16.98
CA THR A 25 -7.78 2.44 -17.78
C THR A 25 -8.46 3.65 -18.38
N GLY A 26 -7.69 4.63 -18.85
CA GLY A 26 -8.24 5.84 -19.45
C GLY A 26 -9.06 6.70 -18.50
N VAL A 27 -8.80 6.58 -17.19
CA VAL A 27 -9.56 7.29 -16.15
C VAL A 27 -9.20 8.77 -16.15
N LYS A 28 -10.22 9.63 -16.12
CA LYS A 28 -10.08 11.09 -16.08
C LYS A 28 -10.66 11.72 -14.83
N THR A 29 -11.41 10.98 -14.03
CA THR A 29 -12.02 11.50 -12.80
C THR A 29 -11.07 11.40 -11.62
N ARG A 30 -11.14 12.39 -10.73
CA ARG A 30 -10.45 12.40 -9.44
C ARG A 30 -11.33 11.88 -8.30
N LYS A 31 -12.58 11.52 -8.61
CA LYS A 31 -13.52 11.00 -7.62
C LYS A 31 -13.63 9.49 -7.76
N LEU A 32 -13.38 8.79 -6.67
CA LEU A 32 -13.37 7.34 -6.59
C LEU A 32 -14.39 6.89 -5.56
N HIS A 33 -15.12 5.83 -5.87
CA HIS A 33 -16.15 5.28 -4.99
C HIS A 33 -15.99 3.76 -4.90
N ILE A 34 -15.89 3.22 -3.69
CA ILE A 34 -15.70 1.79 -3.44
C ILE A 34 -16.84 1.31 -2.55
N ARG A 35 -17.53 0.24 -2.97
CA ARG A 35 -18.67 -0.34 -2.26
C ARG A 35 -18.30 -1.67 -1.61
N PHE A 36 -18.86 -1.89 -0.43
CA PHE A 36 -18.66 -3.08 0.39
C PHE A 36 -19.99 -3.78 0.67
N ASN A 37 -19.93 -5.05 1.06
CA ASN A 37 -21.11 -5.86 1.40
C ASN A 37 -21.69 -5.53 2.77
N GLU A 38 -20.98 -4.78 3.61
CA GLU A 38 -21.40 -4.41 4.96
C GLU A 38 -20.91 -3.03 5.36
N PHE A 39 -21.37 -2.52 6.49
CA PHE A 39 -20.93 -1.23 7.03
C PHE A 39 -19.47 -1.30 7.42
N ILE A 40 -18.70 -0.30 6.99
CA ILE A 40 -17.25 -0.25 7.19
C ILE A 40 -16.84 1.06 7.84
N LYS A 41 -15.64 1.04 8.41
CA LYS A 41 -14.91 2.21 8.88
C LYS A 41 -13.45 2.13 8.48
N ILE A 42 -12.78 3.27 8.46
CA ILE A 42 -11.34 3.37 8.25
C ILE A 42 -10.72 3.95 9.51
N GLU A 43 -9.76 3.22 10.07
CA GLU A 43 -8.97 3.73 11.18
C GLU A 43 -7.93 4.73 10.66
N ASN A 44 -8.06 5.98 11.11
CA ASN A 44 -7.10 7.06 10.87
C ASN A 44 -6.65 7.17 9.39
N ALA A 45 -7.60 7.52 8.51
CA ALA A 45 -7.41 7.51 7.06
C ALA A 45 -6.21 8.35 6.61
N THR A 46 -5.98 9.52 7.22
CA THR A 46 -4.88 10.41 6.84
C THR A 46 -3.51 9.78 7.03
N GLU A 47 -3.34 8.96 8.08
CA GLU A 47 -2.07 8.30 8.36
C GLU A 47 -1.94 6.94 7.67
N ASN A 48 -3.05 6.20 7.52
CA ASN A 48 -3.01 4.80 7.11
C ASN A 48 -3.26 4.57 5.63
N VAL A 49 -3.84 5.53 4.93
CA VAL A 49 -4.10 5.41 3.48
C VAL A 49 -3.01 6.14 2.71
N VAL A 50 -2.33 5.41 1.84
CA VAL A 50 -1.21 5.93 1.05
C VAL A 50 -1.57 5.90 -0.43
N VAL A 51 -1.50 7.07 -1.07
CA VAL A 51 -1.77 7.22 -2.49
C VAL A 51 -0.46 7.36 -3.26
N SER A 52 -0.34 6.62 -4.36
CA SER A 52 0.76 6.78 -5.32
C SER A 52 0.22 7.10 -6.72
N PRO A 53 0.80 8.04 -7.44
CA PRO A 53 1.90 8.94 -7.04
C PRO A 53 1.58 9.75 -5.79
N PRO A 54 2.59 10.18 -5.01
CA PRO A 54 2.38 10.98 -3.81
C PRO A 54 1.55 12.23 -4.09
N GLN A 55 0.66 12.57 -3.17
CA GLN A 55 -0.26 13.70 -3.29
C GLN A 55 0.22 14.86 -2.44
N LEU A 56 0.49 16.01 -3.04
CA LEU A 56 0.89 17.21 -2.31
C LEU A 56 -0.27 17.77 -1.51
N GLU A 57 -1.46 17.74 -2.08
CA GLU A 57 -2.69 18.13 -1.40
C GLU A 57 -3.37 16.87 -0.86
N THR A 58 -3.64 16.83 0.44
CA THR A 58 -4.21 15.65 1.11
C THR A 58 -5.54 15.26 0.47
N PRO A 59 -5.69 14.01 -0.01
CA PRO A 59 -6.96 13.54 -0.54
C PRO A 59 -8.07 13.57 0.50
N ASP A 60 -9.29 13.82 0.04
CA ASP A 60 -10.49 13.67 0.86
C ASP A 60 -10.90 12.19 0.86
N ILE A 61 -10.95 11.58 2.03
CA ILE A 61 -11.33 10.18 2.19
C ILE A 61 -12.43 10.09 3.23
N LYS A 62 -13.60 9.62 2.80
CA LYS A 62 -14.77 9.47 3.66
C LYS A 62 -15.30 8.06 3.60
N ALA A 63 -15.35 7.40 4.75
CA ALA A 63 -16.06 6.14 4.92
C ALA A 63 -17.42 6.43 5.51
N GLY A 64 -18.46 5.97 4.84
CA GLY A 64 -19.84 6.16 5.30
C GLY A 64 -20.73 5.02 4.84
N GLY A 65 -21.51 4.44 5.76
CA GLY A 65 -22.35 3.30 5.43
C GLY A 65 -21.54 2.13 4.92
N LYS A 66 -21.83 1.72 3.69
CA LYS A 66 -21.17 0.58 3.01
C LYS A 66 -20.22 1.02 1.92
N SER A 67 -19.73 2.25 1.96
CA SER A 67 -18.88 2.77 0.90
C SER A 67 -17.77 3.67 1.41
N ILE A 68 -16.74 3.84 0.57
CA ILE A 68 -15.67 4.81 0.74
C ILE A 68 -15.68 5.73 -0.48
N ASP A 69 -15.69 7.03 -0.24
CA ASP A 69 -15.54 8.05 -1.25
C ASP A 69 -14.19 8.74 -1.11
N ILE A 70 -13.46 8.83 -2.22
CA ILE A 70 -12.16 9.45 -2.29
C ILE A 70 -12.18 10.54 -3.35
N GLU A 71 -11.67 11.71 -3.00
CA GLU A 71 -11.44 12.78 -3.96
C GLU A 71 -9.97 13.17 -3.93
N LEU A 72 -9.28 12.95 -5.04
CA LEU A 72 -7.91 13.42 -5.23
C LEU A 72 -7.93 14.91 -5.55
N LYS A 73 -7.08 15.68 -4.90
CA LYS A 73 -7.02 17.14 -5.07
C LYS A 73 -6.00 17.55 -6.13
N ASP A 74 -4.89 16.82 -6.24
CA ASP A 74 -3.89 17.08 -7.26
C ASP A 74 -4.42 16.72 -8.64
N SER A 75 -3.96 17.44 -9.66
CA SER A 75 -4.23 17.09 -11.05
C SER A 75 -3.66 15.73 -11.39
N LEU A 76 -4.42 14.92 -12.13
CA LEU A 76 -3.97 13.60 -12.55
C LEU A 76 -2.84 13.73 -13.58
N LYS A 77 -1.79 12.94 -13.37
CA LYS A 77 -0.69 12.79 -14.32
C LYS A 77 -1.10 11.88 -15.46
N ALA A 78 -0.69 12.23 -16.69
CA ALA A 78 -0.97 11.41 -17.87
C ALA A 78 -0.20 10.08 -17.84
N ASN A 79 -0.77 9.05 -18.43
CA ASN A 79 -0.14 7.72 -18.60
C ASN A 79 0.44 7.16 -17.30
N THR A 80 -0.32 7.27 -16.22
CA THR A 80 0.16 6.95 -14.87
C THR A 80 -0.81 6.00 -14.17
N THR A 81 -0.27 4.97 -13.53
CA THR A 81 -1.01 4.09 -12.64
C THR A 81 -1.11 4.74 -11.26
N TYR A 82 -2.33 4.84 -10.76
CA TYR A 82 -2.63 5.30 -9.41
C TYR A 82 -2.97 4.12 -8.52
N THR A 83 -2.42 4.11 -7.33
CA THR A 83 -2.75 3.13 -6.29
C THR A 83 -3.19 3.85 -5.03
N VAL A 84 -4.27 3.37 -4.42
CA VAL A 84 -4.74 3.79 -3.11
C VAL A 84 -4.60 2.58 -2.20
N ASP A 85 -3.60 2.62 -1.36
CA ASP A 85 -3.27 1.52 -0.44
C ASP A 85 -3.89 1.80 0.92
N PHE A 86 -4.90 1.03 1.27
CA PHE A 86 -5.57 1.10 2.56
C PHE A 86 -4.87 0.28 3.63
N SER A 87 -3.90 -0.56 3.24
CA SER A 87 -3.30 -1.52 4.16
C SER A 87 -4.38 -2.35 4.85
N ASP A 88 -4.35 -2.47 6.16
CA ASP A 88 -5.35 -3.17 6.97
C ASP A 88 -6.31 -2.22 7.70
N ALA A 89 -6.39 -0.97 7.26
CA ALA A 89 -7.17 0.07 7.95
C ALA A 89 -8.70 -0.06 7.79
N ILE A 90 -9.17 -0.83 6.79
CA ILE A 90 -10.60 -1.04 6.57
C ILE A 90 -11.09 -2.18 7.45
N THR A 91 -12.06 -1.88 8.31
CA THR A 91 -12.69 -2.87 9.20
C THR A 91 -14.20 -2.77 9.09
N ASP A 92 -14.93 -3.83 9.48
CA ASP A 92 -16.36 -3.69 9.63
C ASP A 92 -16.71 -2.77 10.81
N ASN A 93 -17.85 -2.09 10.70
CA ASN A 93 -18.24 -1.06 11.67
C ASN A 93 -18.70 -1.63 13.02
N ASN A 94 -19.17 -2.86 13.07
CA ASN A 94 -19.78 -3.46 14.26
C ASN A 94 -18.80 -4.25 15.09
N GLU A 95 -18.02 -5.11 14.46
CA GLU A 95 -17.18 -6.10 15.13
C GLU A 95 -15.68 -5.84 14.98
N GLY A 96 -15.32 -4.88 14.11
CA GLY A 96 -13.93 -4.50 13.90
C GLY A 96 -13.11 -5.52 13.12
N ASN A 97 -13.74 -6.45 12.40
CA ASN A 97 -13.04 -7.44 11.58
C ASN A 97 -12.34 -6.74 10.41
N PRO A 98 -11.02 -6.91 10.22
CA PRO A 98 -10.32 -6.27 9.14
C PRO A 98 -10.61 -6.95 7.80
N LEU A 99 -10.70 -6.15 6.73
CA LEU A 99 -10.75 -6.65 5.35
C LEU A 99 -9.47 -7.41 4.98
N GLY A 100 -8.37 -7.08 5.61
CA GLY A 100 -7.02 -7.47 5.22
C GLY A 100 -6.37 -6.38 4.36
N ASN A 101 -5.23 -6.67 3.77
CA ASN A 101 -4.56 -5.70 2.92
C ASN A 101 -5.35 -5.48 1.63
N TYR A 102 -5.71 -4.23 1.38
CA TYR A 102 -6.47 -3.85 0.20
C TYR A 102 -5.86 -2.64 -0.49
N THR A 103 -5.71 -2.75 -1.80
CA THR A 103 -5.22 -1.67 -2.67
C THR A 103 -6.16 -1.53 -3.87
N TYR A 104 -6.65 -0.31 -4.07
CA TYR A 104 -7.44 0.07 -5.25
C TYR A 104 -6.52 0.71 -6.29
N SER A 105 -6.64 0.29 -7.55
CA SER A 105 -5.78 0.77 -8.63
C SER A 105 -6.59 1.20 -9.85
N PHE A 106 -6.09 2.22 -10.54
CA PHE A 106 -6.57 2.62 -11.87
C PHE A 106 -5.42 3.25 -12.65
N SER A 107 -5.61 3.43 -13.94
CA SER A 107 -4.64 4.12 -14.81
C SER A 107 -5.29 5.25 -15.58
N THR A 108 -4.58 6.34 -15.76
CA THR A 108 -4.97 7.44 -16.64
C THR A 108 -4.59 7.17 -18.09
N GLY A 109 -3.71 6.21 -18.35
CA GLY A 109 -3.27 5.77 -19.67
C GLY A 109 -4.02 4.54 -20.17
N GLU A 110 -3.48 3.93 -21.21
CA GLU A 110 -4.06 2.73 -21.83
C GLU A 110 -3.72 1.44 -21.10
N HIS A 111 -2.66 1.46 -20.30
CA HIS A 111 -2.14 0.30 -19.58
C HIS A 111 -2.10 0.57 -18.09
N ILE A 112 -2.27 -0.47 -17.31
CA ILE A 112 -2.06 -0.42 -15.87
C ILE A 112 -0.77 -1.16 -15.52
N ASP A 113 0.07 -0.50 -14.72
CA ASP A 113 1.31 -1.08 -14.23
C ASP A 113 1.03 -1.92 -13.00
N THR A 114 1.61 -3.11 -12.93
CA THR A 114 1.30 -4.11 -11.90
C THR A 114 2.51 -4.60 -11.14
N MET A 115 3.72 -4.16 -11.48
CA MET A 115 4.92 -4.62 -10.78
C MET A 115 4.99 -4.09 -9.36
N GLU A 116 5.63 -4.87 -8.50
CA GLU A 116 5.81 -4.56 -7.08
C GLU A 116 7.24 -4.82 -6.66
N VAL A 117 7.72 -4.04 -5.72
CA VAL A 117 8.96 -4.30 -4.99
C VAL A 117 8.68 -4.20 -3.50
N SER A 118 9.42 -4.94 -2.70
CA SER A 118 9.19 -4.96 -1.26
C SER A 118 10.47 -5.19 -0.46
N GLY A 119 10.40 -4.92 0.82
CA GLY A 119 11.51 -5.08 1.72
C GLY A 119 11.22 -4.57 3.12
N TRP A 120 12.29 -4.25 3.83
CA TRP A 120 12.24 -3.82 5.23
C TRP A 120 13.06 -2.58 5.46
N VAL A 121 12.61 -1.76 6.40
CA VAL A 121 13.39 -0.67 6.97
C VAL A 121 13.72 -1.00 8.40
N LEU A 122 15.02 -1.05 8.71
CA LEU A 122 15.54 -1.39 10.02
C LEU A 122 16.41 -0.24 10.54
N ALA A 123 16.34 0.03 11.84
CA ALA A 123 17.21 1.02 12.46
C ALA A 123 18.68 0.58 12.35
N ALA A 124 19.57 1.48 11.93
CA ALA A 124 20.96 1.15 11.69
C ALA A 124 21.70 0.73 12.97
N GLU A 125 21.32 1.27 14.12
CA GLU A 125 22.02 1.02 15.40
C GLU A 125 21.73 -0.35 16.02
N ASN A 126 20.51 -0.88 15.86
CA ASN A 126 20.08 -2.09 16.58
C ASN A 126 19.30 -3.08 15.71
N LEU A 127 19.08 -2.79 14.43
CA LEU A 127 18.32 -3.61 13.46
C LEU A 127 16.84 -3.82 13.84
N GLU A 128 16.29 -2.98 14.70
CA GLU A 128 14.87 -3.03 15.01
C GLU A 128 14.02 -2.48 13.86
N PRO A 129 12.80 -3.01 13.65
CA PRO A 129 11.89 -2.51 12.62
C PRO A 129 11.53 -1.06 12.82
N VAL A 130 11.49 -0.30 11.73
CA VAL A 130 11.05 1.11 11.73
C VAL A 130 9.65 1.18 11.13
N LYS A 131 8.67 1.51 11.96
CA LYS A 131 7.26 1.65 11.58
C LYS A 131 6.95 3.06 11.10
N GLY A 132 6.08 3.17 10.10
CA GLY A 132 5.48 4.43 9.69
C GLY A 132 6.40 5.36 8.91
N ILE A 133 7.52 4.87 8.42
CA ILE A 133 8.42 5.64 7.56
C ILE A 133 7.97 5.52 6.10
N LEU A 134 8.10 6.60 5.33
CA LEU A 134 7.82 6.60 3.90
C LEU A 134 8.99 6.02 3.11
N VAL A 135 8.68 5.11 2.20
CA VAL A 135 9.66 4.50 1.29
C VAL A 135 9.29 4.91 -0.13
N GLY A 136 10.20 5.58 -0.79
CA GLY A 136 9.97 6.16 -2.11
C GLY A 136 10.81 5.55 -3.20
N LEU A 137 10.19 5.42 -4.38
CA LEU A 137 10.80 4.96 -5.60
C LEU A 137 11.13 6.16 -6.49
N TYR A 138 12.35 6.19 -7.02
CA TYR A 138 12.86 7.25 -7.89
C TYR A 138 13.33 6.66 -9.20
N ALA A 139 12.93 7.25 -10.32
CA ALA A 139 13.42 6.89 -11.65
C ALA A 139 14.80 7.51 -11.93
N ASN A 140 15.10 8.66 -11.35
CA ASN A 140 16.43 9.27 -11.45
C ASN A 140 17.41 8.51 -10.55
N LEU A 141 18.49 8.00 -11.15
CA LEU A 141 19.48 7.17 -10.47
C LEU A 141 20.59 7.99 -9.77
N ALA A 142 20.53 9.31 -9.85
CA ALA A 142 21.50 10.19 -9.17
C ALA A 142 21.35 10.10 -7.65
N ASP A 143 22.47 10.15 -6.93
CA ASP A 143 22.49 10.05 -5.47
C ASP A 143 21.77 11.22 -4.78
N SER A 144 21.58 12.34 -5.46
CA SER A 144 20.89 13.53 -4.95
C SER A 144 19.37 13.54 -5.21
N ALA A 145 18.82 12.54 -5.90
CA ALA A 145 17.43 12.55 -6.33
C ALA A 145 16.44 12.71 -5.17
N PHE A 146 16.72 12.09 -4.02
CA PHE A 146 15.86 12.19 -2.84
C PHE A 146 15.77 13.61 -2.25
N ARG A 147 16.71 14.49 -2.59
CA ARG A 147 16.72 15.90 -2.15
C ARG A 147 16.06 16.84 -3.15
N THR A 148 16.14 16.51 -4.43
CA THR A 148 15.77 17.43 -5.52
C THR A 148 14.49 17.06 -6.23
N GLN A 149 14.04 15.81 -6.10
CA GLN A 149 12.88 15.28 -6.80
C GLN A 149 11.93 14.61 -5.84
N PRO A 150 10.60 14.75 -6.06
CA PRO A 150 9.63 14.01 -5.27
C PRO A 150 9.69 12.52 -5.58
N MET A 151 9.20 11.73 -4.65
CA MET A 151 9.03 10.30 -4.86
C MET A 151 8.07 10.05 -6.03
N LEU A 152 8.44 9.14 -6.92
CA LEU A 152 7.59 8.73 -8.04
C LEU A 152 6.42 7.86 -7.56
N ARG A 153 6.73 6.94 -6.65
CA ARG A 153 5.77 6.10 -5.95
C ARG A 153 6.18 5.98 -4.49
N VAL A 154 5.23 5.70 -3.63
CA VAL A 154 5.46 5.69 -2.19
C VAL A 154 4.72 4.55 -1.51
N ALA A 155 5.33 4.03 -0.46
CA ALA A 155 4.72 3.12 0.49
C ALA A 155 5.07 3.56 1.92
N LYS A 156 4.40 2.98 2.89
CA LYS A 156 4.67 3.23 4.32
C LYS A 156 4.96 1.90 5.00
N THR A 157 5.94 1.88 5.89
CA THR A 157 6.27 0.66 6.62
C THR A 157 5.22 0.33 7.67
N ASP A 158 4.96 -0.96 7.82
CA ASP A 158 4.12 -1.52 8.87
C ASP A 158 4.87 -1.72 10.20
N GLY A 159 4.23 -2.36 11.18
CA GLY A 159 4.81 -2.62 12.50
C GLY A 159 6.04 -3.53 12.50
N ARG A 160 6.26 -4.27 11.41
CA ARG A 160 7.46 -5.11 11.22
C ARG A 160 8.54 -4.41 10.38
N GLY A 161 8.33 -3.13 10.07
CA GLY A 161 9.21 -2.39 9.18
C GLY A 161 9.10 -2.79 7.71
N HIS A 162 8.09 -3.59 7.36
CA HIS A 162 7.88 -4.08 6.01
C HIS A 162 7.15 -3.06 5.15
N PHE A 163 7.56 -2.94 3.88
CA PHE A 163 6.89 -2.11 2.89
C PHE A 163 6.69 -2.86 1.58
N VAL A 164 5.65 -2.48 0.85
CA VAL A 164 5.40 -2.94 -0.52
C VAL A 164 5.04 -1.73 -1.37
N ILE A 165 5.85 -1.46 -2.38
CA ILE A 165 5.58 -0.41 -3.38
C ILE A 165 4.93 -1.06 -4.58
N ARG A 166 3.72 -0.61 -4.93
CA ARG A 166 2.88 -1.21 -5.97
C ARG A 166 2.70 -0.28 -7.18
N GLY A 167 2.21 -0.86 -8.27
CA GLY A 167 1.87 -0.11 -9.47
C GLY A 167 3.06 0.40 -10.24
N ILE A 168 4.17 -0.32 -10.24
CA ILE A 168 5.43 0.11 -10.81
C ILE A 168 5.50 -0.29 -12.28
N ALA A 169 5.88 0.68 -13.15
CA ALA A 169 6.19 0.41 -14.55
C ALA A 169 7.55 -0.29 -14.68
N PRO A 170 7.75 -1.08 -15.75
CA PRO A 170 9.08 -1.60 -16.04
C PRO A 170 10.12 -0.49 -16.13
N GLY A 171 11.30 -0.72 -15.59
CA GLY A 171 12.37 0.27 -15.61
C GLY A 171 13.44 0.02 -14.56
N LYS A 172 14.30 1.02 -14.36
CA LYS A 172 15.37 1.00 -13.37
C LYS A 172 15.12 2.11 -12.36
N TYR A 173 15.25 1.79 -11.08
CA TYR A 173 14.88 2.67 -10.00
C TYR A 173 15.88 2.65 -8.86
N ARG A 174 15.80 3.69 -8.02
CA ARG A 174 16.44 3.75 -6.70
C ARG A 174 15.34 3.86 -5.64
N VAL A 175 15.64 3.36 -4.46
CA VAL A 175 14.71 3.38 -3.31
C VAL A 175 15.35 4.13 -2.15
N TYR A 176 14.61 5.07 -1.59
CA TYR A 176 14.97 5.80 -0.39
C TYR A 176 13.81 5.78 0.59
N ALA A 177 14.13 5.87 1.88
CA ALA A 177 13.13 6.06 2.92
C ALA A 177 13.41 7.36 3.64
N LEU A 178 12.34 8.07 4.02
CA LEU A 178 12.45 9.27 4.82
C LEU A 178 11.23 9.43 5.73
N GLN A 179 11.45 10.06 6.87
CA GLN A 179 10.37 10.54 7.71
C GLN A 179 10.00 11.94 7.23
N ASP A 180 8.93 12.02 6.46
CA ASP A 180 8.50 13.27 5.84
C ASP A 180 7.73 14.12 6.86
N VAL A 181 8.37 15.17 7.35
CA VAL A 181 7.81 16.06 8.37
C VAL A 181 6.91 17.13 7.78
N ASP A 182 7.21 17.60 6.58
CA ASP A 182 6.52 18.72 5.94
C ASP A 182 5.54 18.33 4.82
N GLY A 183 5.45 17.06 4.48
CA GLY A 183 4.51 16.56 3.50
C GLY A 183 4.89 16.82 2.04
N ASP A 184 6.14 17.18 1.75
CA ASP A 184 6.60 17.47 0.40
C ASP A 184 7.20 16.27 -0.35
N TYR A 185 7.31 15.13 0.31
CA TYR A 185 7.83 13.87 -0.23
C TYR A 185 9.27 13.93 -0.72
N HIS A 186 10.09 14.85 -0.21
CA HIS A 186 11.54 14.85 -0.38
C HIS A 186 12.24 15.43 0.86
N LEU A 187 13.52 15.13 1.00
CA LEU A 187 14.29 15.53 2.17
C LEU A 187 14.68 17.01 2.06
N THR A 188 13.96 17.87 2.80
CA THR A 188 14.18 19.32 2.80
C THR A 188 14.54 19.89 4.17
N GLN A 189 14.26 19.16 5.25
CA GLN A 189 14.45 19.65 6.62
C GLN A 189 15.51 18.85 7.38
N LYS A 190 16.22 19.57 8.27
CA LYS A 190 17.06 18.93 9.30
C LYS A 190 16.18 18.13 10.25
N GLY A 191 16.57 16.90 10.55
CA GLY A 191 15.85 16.04 11.47
C GLY A 191 14.92 15.03 10.80
N GLU A 192 14.72 15.12 9.49
CA GLU A 192 14.08 14.02 8.76
C GLU A 192 15.02 12.82 8.73
N GLU A 193 14.55 11.69 9.25
CA GLU A 193 15.30 10.44 9.20
C GLU A 193 15.38 9.95 7.77
N MET A 194 16.52 9.39 7.41
CA MET A 194 16.75 8.89 6.07
C MET A 194 17.34 7.50 6.10
N ALA A 195 16.83 6.65 5.22
CA ALA A 195 17.45 5.37 4.90
C ALA A 195 17.58 5.24 3.39
N PHE A 196 18.65 4.65 2.93
CA PHE A 196 18.85 4.43 1.51
C PHE A 196 19.47 3.08 1.22
N ASN A 197 19.24 2.63 -0.01
CA ASN A 197 19.88 1.47 -0.60
C ASN A 197 20.55 1.91 -1.89
N ARG A 198 21.82 1.57 -2.07
CA ARG A 198 22.61 2.01 -3.23
C ARG A 198 22.40 1.16 -4.47
N GLU A 199 21.67 0.07 -4.35
CA GLU A 199 21.41 -0.81 -5.48
C GLU A 199 20.42 -0.20 -6.46
N ILE A 200 20.63 -0.46 -7.73
CA ILE A 200 19.65 -0.17 -8.77
C ILE A 200 18.61 -1.29 -8.74
N ILE A 201 17.35 -0.91 -8.59
CA ILE A 201 16.24 -1.83 -8.52
C ILE A 201 15.63 -1.98 -9.91
N VAL A 202 15.54 -3.24 -10.38
CA VAL A 202 14.86 -3.58 -11.63
C VAL A 202 13.68 -4.51 -11.29
N PRO A 203 12.45 -3.99 -11.23
CA PRO A 203 11.30 -4.82 -10.92
C PRO A 203 11.11 -5.94 -11.93
N SER A 204 10.80 -7.11 -11.44
CA SER A 204 10.49 -8.28 -12.25
C SER A 204 9.42 -9.14 -11.59
N SER A 205 8.93 -10.13 -12.32
CA SER A 205 7.99 -11.11 -11.79
C SER A 205 8.28 -12.49 -12.36
N LYS A 206 7.87 -13.50 -11.61
CA LYS A 206 7.92 -14.89 -12.06
C LYS A 206 6.72 -15.66 -11.53
N PRO A 207 6.27 -16.70 -12.24
CA PRO A 207 5.32 -17.64 -11.68
C PRO A 207 5.95 -18.38 -10.50
N ASP A 208 5.19 -18.58 -9.44
CA ASP A 208 5.63 -19.33 -8.27
C ASP A 208 4.46 -20.07 -7.65
N VAL A 209 4.76 -20.97 -6.74
CA VAL A 209 3.76 -21.79 -6.05
C VAL A 209 4.01 -21.69 -4.56
N ARG A 210 2.98 -21.37 -3.80
CA ARG A 210 3.01 -21.39 -2.35
C ARG A 210 2.13 -22.51 -1.81
N GLN A 211 2.44 -22.95 -0.61
CA GLN A 211 1.68 -23.97 0.09
C GLN A 211 0.78 -23.28 1.13
N ASP A 212 -0.53 -23.46 0.96
CA ASP A 212 -1.52 -22.99 1.93
C ASP A 212 -2.04 -24.17 2.73
N THR A 213 -2.11 -23.99 4.05
CA THR A 213 -2.63 -24.99 4.99
C THR A 213 -4.02 -24.54 5.45
N LEU A 214 -5.02 -25.39 5.19
CA LEU A 214 -6.37 -25.20 5.72
C LEU A 214 -6.49 -25.98 7.03
N TRP A 215 -6.90 -25.30 8.09
CA TRP A 215 -7.03 -25.87 9.42
C TRP A 215 -8.47 -26.27 9.71
N ARG A 216 -8.65 -27.50 10.16
CA ARG A 216 -9.96 -28.00 10.63
C ARG A 216 -10.32 -27.40 11.99
N ASP A 217 -9.34 -27.36 12.88
CA ASP A 217 -9.37 -26.70 14.17
C ASP A 217 -7.94 -26.24 14.52
N SER A 218 -7.73 -25.70 15.70
CA SER A 218 -6.42 -25.20 16.13
C SER A 218 -5.31 -26.26 16.21
N LEU A 219 -5.64 -27.54 16.12
CA LEU A 219 -4.71 -28.66 16.28
C LEU A 219 -4.64 -29.60 15.07
N ARG A 220 -5.60 -29.50 14.13
CA ARG A 220 -5.69 -30.42 13.00
C ARG A 220 -5.66 -29.70 11.68
N ILE A 221 -4.80 -30.14 10.81
CA ILE A 221 -4.74 -29.69 9.41
C ILE A 221 -5.84 -30.41 8.63
N ASP A 222 -6.75 -29.64 8.01
CA ASP A 222 -7.80 -30.18 7.17
C ASP A 222 -7.26 -30.53 5.78
N SER A 223 -6.51 -29.62 5.17
CA SER A 223 -5.87 -29.86 3.89
C SER A 223 -4.65 -28.98 3.70
N ILE A 224 -3.76 -29.43 2.79
CA ILE A 224 -2.63 -28.67 2.27
C ILE A 224 -2.85 -28.51 0.78
N SER A 225 -2.92 -27.28 0.32
CA SER A 225 -3.06 -26.98 -1.11
C SER A 225 -1.86 -26.18 -1.62
N ARG A 226 -1.55 -26.37 -2.90
CA ARG A 226 -0.55 -25.57 -3.62
C ARG A 226 -1.28 -24.54 -4.45
N VAL A 227 -0.95 -23.26 -4.25
CA VAL A 227 -1.58 -22.14 -4.94
C VAL A 227 -0.56 -21.47 -5.84
N SER A 228 -0.89 -21.35 -7.12
CA SER A 228 -0.07 -20.61 -8.08
C SER A 228 -0.29 -19.10 -7.87
N TYR A 229 0.79 -18.33 -7.88
CA TYR A 229 0.74 -16.88 -7.77
C TYR A 229 1.86 -16.23 -8.58
N THR A 230 1.74 -14.90 -8.76
CA THR A 230 2.80 -14.11 -9.38
C THR A 230 3.71 -13.58 -8.28
N HIS A 231 4.98 -13.99 -8.33
CA HIS A 231 5.99 -13.55 -7.38
C HIS A 231 6.73 -12.34 -7.93
N PHE A 232 6.55 -11.19 -7.30
CA PHE A 232 7.23 -9.95 -7.67
C PHE A 232 8.58 -9.84 -6.98
N LEU A 233 9.59 -9.34 -7.72
CA LEU A 233 10.95 -9.21 -7.27
C LEU A 233 11.49 -7.80 -7.60
N PRO A 234 12.44 -7.26 -6.83
CA PRO A 234 12.95 -7.81 -5.58
C PRO A 234 11.93 -7.73 -4.43
N ASP A 235 12.00 -8.68 -3.52
CA ASP A 235 11.14 -8.77 -2.33
C ASP A 235 11.94 -8.70 -1.01
N ASN A 236 13.22 -8.42 -1.09
CA ASN A 236 14.16 -8.48 0.02
C ASN A 236 15.01 -7.19 0.16
N ILE A 237 14.53 -6.08 -0.36
CA ILE A 237 15.21 -4.79 -0.22
C ILE A 237 15.36 -4.47 1.27
N THR A 238 16.57 -4.13 1.70
CA THR A 238 16.82 -3.75 3.09
C THR A 238 17.37 -2.33 3.14
N LEU A 239 16.71 -1.49 3.90
CA LEU A 239 17.10 -0.11 4.15
C LEU A 239 17.50 0.05 5.62
N ARG A 240 18.58 0.75 5.86
CA ARG A 240 19.08 1.07 7.20
C ARG A 240 18.82 2.53 7.50
N ALA A 241 17.97 2.79 8.50
CA ALA A 241 17.62 4.15 8.89
C ALA A 241 18.60 4.71 9.91
N PHE A 242 19.08 5.90 9.65
CA PHE A 242 19.95 6.68 10.55
C PHE A 242 19.15 7.85 11.12
N THR A 243 19.34 8.12 12.38
CA THR A 243 18.80 9.29 13.07
C THR A 243 19.80 10.44 13.09
#